data_fa9f84c79e4ed55a1e6d9a8a70ca4989
#
_entry.id   fa9f84c79e4ed55a1e6d9a8a70ca4989
#
_cell.length_a   1.000
_cell.length_b   1.000
_cell.length_c   1.000
_cell.angle_alpha   90.00
_cell.angle_beta   90.00
_cell.angle_gamma   90.00
#
_symmetry.space_group_name_H-M   'P 1'
#
loop_
_entity.id
_entity.type
_entity.pdbx_description
1 polymer ?
#
loop_
_entity_poly.entity_id
_entity_poly.type
_entity_poly.pdbx_seq_one_letter_code
_entity_poly.pdbx_strand_id
1 'polypeptide(L)'
;MPGAALGHSSDELFRQLVDSIKDYAIFVLSPDGNVLTWNLGAEALLGYSKKEILGTHFSKFYLPEAIQTDWPTQELTIARKEGRLADEGWRVRKDGSTFVGFGHHHAIARFHW
;
A
#
# COMPACT_ATOMS: atom_id res chain seq x y z
N MET A 1 -31.99 -9.01 -14.77
CA MET A 1 -30.89 -9.66 -14.13
C MET A 1 -29.70 -8.73 -13.95
N PRO A 2 -29.15 -8.76 -12.83
CA PRO A 2 -28.06 -7.83 -12.52
C PRO A 2 -26.70 -8.20 -13.09
N GLY A 3 -26.65 -9.14 -14.02
CA GLY A 3 -25.39 -9.61 -14.54
C GLY A 3 -24.53 -8.51 -15.14
N ALA A 4 -25.14 -7.57 -15.83
CA ALA A 4 -24.40 -6.49 -16.44
C ALA A 4 -23.73 -5.61 -15.36
N ALA A 5 -24.46 -5.33 -14.29
CA ALA A 5 -23.90 -4.56 -13.19
C ALA A 5 -22.76 -5.31 -12.53
N LEU A 6 -22.90 -6.61 -12.38
CA LEU A 6 -21.84 -7.41 -11.78
C LEU A 6 -20.61 -7.43 -12.67
N GLY A 7 -20.82 -7.50 -14.00
CA GLY A 7 -19.70 -7.59 -14.92
C GLY A 7 -18.78 -6.37 -14.88
N HIS A 8 -19.35 -5.18 -14.89
CA HIS A 8 -18.53 -3.99 -14.95
C HIS A 8 -17.98 -3.55 -13.59
N SER A 9 -18.52 -4.09 -12.51
CA SER A 9 -18.17 -3.63 -11.18
C SER A 9 -17.20 -4.55 -10.45
N SER A 10 -16.53 -5.48 -11.15
CA SER A 10 -15.58 -6.38 -10.51
C SER A 10 -14.48 -5.61 -9.80
N ASP A 11 -13.85 -4.66 -10.48
CA ASP A 11 -12.78 -3.87 -9.88
C ASP A 11 -13.35 -2.94 -8.80
N GLU A 12 -14.50 -2.37 -9.05
CA GLU A 12 -15.16 -1.50 -8.08
C GLU A 12 -15.57 -2.27 -6.84
N LEU A 13 -16.12 -3.46 -7.02
CA LEU A 13 -16.48 -4.30 -5.90
C LEU A 13 -15.27 -4.69 -5.07
N PHE A 14 -14.18 -5.05 -5.73
CA PHE A 14 -12.93 -5.37 -5.05
C PHE A 14 -12.44 -4.18 -4.24
N ARG A 15 -12.46 -2.99 -4.80
CA ARG A 15 -12.07 -1.78 -4.08
C ARG A 15 -12.95 -1.54 -2.88
N GLN A 16 -14.26 -1.74 -3.02
CA GLN A 16 -15.16 -1.57 -1.90
C GLN A 16 -14.87 -2.56 -0.78
N LEU A 17 -14.56 -3.80 -1.13
CA LEU A 17 -14.19 -4.79 -0.15
C LEU A 17 -12.90 -4.41 0.57
N VAL A 18 -11.89 -4.03 -0.18
CA VAL A 18 -10.60 -3.60 0.39
C VAL A 18 -10.78 -2.36 1.24
N ASP A 19 -11.54 -1.39 0.77
CA ASP A 19 -11.77 -0.16 1.51
C ASP A 19 -12.51 -0.41 2.83
N SER A 20 -13.31 -1.46 2.92
CA SER A 20 -14.06 -1.76 4.13
C SER A 20 -13.22 -2.49 5.19
N ILE A 21 -12.04 -2.99 4.83
CA ILE A 21 -11.16 -3.67 5.77
C ILE A 21 -10.50 -2.62 6.66
N LYS A 22 -10.67 -2.78 7.98
CA LYS A 22 -10.18 -1.81 8.95
C LYS A 22 -8.95 -2.26 9.71
N ASP A 23 -8.70 -3.56 9.75
CA ASP A 23 -7.64 -4.13 10.57
C ASP A 23 -6.30 -4.23 9.86
N TYR A 24 -6.28 -4.00 8.56
CA TYR A 24 -5.07 -4.10 7.76
C TYR A 24 -4.93 -2.88 6.87
N ALA A 25 -3.73 -2.35 6.82
CA ALA A 25 -3.39 -1.30 5.86
C ALA A 25 -3.14 -1.96 4.52
N ILE A 26 -3.99 -1.65 3.54
CA ILE A 26 -3.89 -2.21 2.20
C ILE A 26 -3.83 -1.06 1.20
N PHE A 27 -2.77 -1.01 0.44
CA PHE A 27 -2.64 0.02 -0.59
C PHE A 27 -1.80 -0.50 -1.75
N VAL A 28 -2.08 0.02 -2.91
CA VAL A 28 -1.38 -0.34 -4.14
C VAL A 28 -0.40 0.77 -4.47
N LEU A 29 0.77 0.37 -4.90
CA LEU A 29 1.82 1.31 -5.32
C LEU A 29 1.98 1.25 -6.84
N SER A 30 2.30 2.40 -7.42
CA SER A 30 2.75 2.44 -8.81
C SER A 30 4.11 1.74 -8.93
N PRO A 31 4.56 1.43 -10.14
CA PRO A 31 5.90 0.85 -10.31
C PRO A 31 7.01 1.69 -9.70
N ASP A 32 6.80 2.99 -9.58
CA ASP A 32 7.78 3.89 -8.98
C ASP A 32 7.64 4.02 -7.46
N GLY A 33 6.66 3.35 -6.88
CA GLY A 33 6.47 3.35 -5.43
C GLY A 33 5.55 4.44 -4.89
N ASN A 34 4.76 5.05 -5.75
CA ASN A 34 3.79 6.06 -5.31
C ASN A 34 2.46 5.41 -4.97
N VAL A 35 1.82 5.91 -3.92
CA VAL A 35 0.56 5.36 -3.42
C VAL A 35 -0.57 5.64 -4.40
N LEU A 36 -1.24 4.60 -4.85
CA LEU A 36 -2.37 4.70 -5.78
C LEU A 36 -3.71 4.51 -5.09
N THR A 37 -3.77 3.64 -4.08
CA THR A 37 -5.01 3.37 -3.34
C THR A 37 -4.71 3.40 -1.85
N TRP A 38 -5.76 3.56 -1.04
CA TRP A 38 -5.61 3.69 0.42
C TRP A 38 -6.90 3.24 1.09
N ASN A 39 -6.84 2.19 1.87
CA ASN A 39 -8.04 1.69 2.52
C ASN A 39 -8.24 2.28 3.92
N LEU A 40 -9.35 1.94 4.56
CA LEU A 40 -9.64 2.44 5.91
C LEU A 40 -8.61 1.99 6.93
N GLY A 41 -8.12 0.76 6.80
CA GLY A 41 -7.07 0.26 7.70
C GLY A 41 -5.79 1.07 7.59
N ALA A 42 -5.41 1.44 6.37
CA ALA A 42 -4.23 2.27 6.16
C ALA A 42 -4.40 3.65 6.80
N GLU A 43 -5.58 4.25 6.64
CA GLU A 43 -5.87 5.54 7.26
C GLU A 43 -5.81 5.45 8.78
N ALA A 44 -6.40 4.41 9.36
CA ALA A 44 -6.41 4.24 10.80
C ALA A 44 -5.03 3.93 11.36
N LEU A 45 -4.30 3.05 10.69
CA LEU A 45 -3.01 2.59 11.19
C LEU A 45 -1.90 3.61 10.99
N LEU A 46 -1.83 4.21 9.81
CA LEU A 46 -0.74 5.11 9.47
C LEU A 46 -1.08 6.58 9.69
N GLY A 47 -2.34 6.91 9.84
CA GLY A 47 -2.76 8.24 10.22
C GLY A 47 -2.94 9.25 9.09
N TYR A 48 -2.61 8.87 7.87
CA TYR A 48 -2.81 9.73 6.71
C TYR A 48 -4.19 9.52 6.13
N SER A 49 -4.83 10.60 5.72
CA SER A 49 -6.06 10.50 4.96
C SER A 49 -5.75 10.08 3.52
N LYS A 50 -6.71 9.47 2.86
CA LYS A 50 -6.58 9.11 1.46
C LYS A 50 -6.21 10.32 0.61
N LYS A 51 -6.86 11.44 0.86
CA LYS A 51 -6.66 12.65 0.08
C LYS A 51 -5.23 13.18 0.16
N GLU A 52 -4.62 13.09 1.34
CA GLU A 52 -3.28 13.64 1.52
C GLU A 52 -2.17 12.68 1.11
N ILE A 53 -2.45 11.37 1.06
CA ILE A 53 -1.39 10.38 0.83
C ILE A 53 -1.30 9.90 -0.61
N LEU A 54 -2.38 9.96 -1.38
CA LEU A 54 -2.35 9.50 -2.76
C LEU A 54 -1.28 10.27 -3.55
N GLY A 55 -0.48 9.55 -4.30
CA GLY A 55 0.62 10.12 -5.07
C GLY A 55 1.92 10.29 -4.31
N THR A 56 1.92 10.06 -3.02
CA THR A 56 3.13 10.16 -2.20
C THR A 56 3.92 8.87 -2.27
N HIS A 57 5.24 8.97 -2.25
CA HIS A 57 6.10 7.81 -2.27
C HIS A 57 6.04 7.06 -0.94
N PHE A 58 6.00 5.74 -1.00
CA PHE A 58 5.81 4.91 0.18
C PHE A 58 7.00 4.95 1.15
N SER A 59 8.15 5.46 0.74
CA SER A 59 9.29 5.64 1.63
C SER A 59 8.95 6.52 2.84
N LYS A 60 7.87 7.29 2.73
CA LYS A 60 7.40 8.13 3.82
C LYS A 60 7.05 7.34 5.08
N PHE A 61 6.75 6.06 4.94
CA PHE A 61 6.39 5.21 6.07
C PHE A 61 7.60 4.53 6.72
N TYR A 62 8.80 4.88 6.29
CA TYR A 62 10.02 4.25 6.76
C TYR A 62 10.83 5.22 7.62
N LEU A 63 11.64 4.67 8.52
CA LEU A 63 12.55 5.46 9.32
C LEU A 63 13.64 6.09 8.43
N PRO A 64 14.19 7.24 8.85
CA PRO A 64 15.26 7.88 8.08
C PRO A 64 16.43 6.95 7.78
N GLU A 65 16.79 6.07 8.71
CA GLU A 65 17.89 5.12 8.50
C GLU A 65 17.62 4.19 7.33
N ALA A 66 16.38 3.72 7.22
CA ALA A 66 16.02 2.84 6.11
C ALA A 66 16.04 3.61 4.79
N ILE A 67 15.63 4.86 4.81
CA ILE A 67 15.65 5.69 3.60
C ILE A 67 17.09 5.95 3.17
N GLN A 68 18.00 6.21 4.11
CA GLN A 68 19.39 6.45 3.81
C GLN A 68 20.08 5.26 3.16
N THR A 69 19.68 4.05 3.53
CA THR A 69 20.22 2.84 2.94
C THR A 69 19.48 2.41 1.68
N ASP A 70 18.52 3.23 1.24
CA ASP A 70 17.72 2.98 0.04
C ASP A 70 16.89 1.69 0.15
N TRP A 71 16.55 1.29 1.35
CA TRP A 71 15.83 0.05 1.58
C TRP A 71 14.45 0.01 0.93
N PRO A 72 13.62 1.07 0.99
CA PRO A 72 12.34 1.05 0.30
C PRO A 72 12.46 0.76 -1.19
N THR A 73 13.42 1.36 -1.86
CA THR A 73 13.65 1.11 -3.28
C THR A 73 14.11 -0.32 -3.53
N GLN A 74 14.97 -0.84 -2.66
CA GLN A 74 15.43 -2.23 -2.75
C GLN A 74 14.27 -3.20 -2.59
N GLU A 75 13.39 -2.95 -1.63
CA GLU A 75 12.21 -3.79 -1.43
C GLU A 75 11.32 -3.81 -2.67
N LEU A 76 11.09 -2.64 -3.24
CA LEU A 76 10.27 -2.52 -4.44
C LEU A 76 10.89 -3.30 -5.61
N THR A 77 12.20 -3.20 -5.76
CA THR A 77 12.94 -3.92 -6.80
C THR A 77 12.83 -5.43 -6.61
N ILE A 78 13.02 -5.91 -5.39
CA ILE A 78 12.89 -7.33 -5.06
C ILE A 78 11.48 -7.81 -5.33
N ALA A 79 10.48 -7.06 -4.90
CA ALA A 79 9.10 -7.44 -5.12
C ALA A 79 8.76 -7.54 -6.60
N ARG A 80 9.28 -6.62 -7.42
CA ARG A 80 9.07 -6.67 -8.86
C ARG A 80 9.75 -7.87 -9.50
N LYS A 81 10.95 -8.20 -9.03
CA LYS A 81 11.72 -9.31 -9.58
C LYS A 81 11.17 -10.67 -9.16
N GLU A 82 10.88 -10.80 -7.88
CA GLU A 82 10.44 -12.06 -7.29
C GLU A 82 8.94 -12.25 -7.28
N GLY A 83 8.17 -11.20 -7.58
CA GLY A 83 6.72 -11.22 -7.53
C GLY A 83 6.16 -10.86 -6.17
N ARG A 84 6.92 -11.00 -5.12
CA ARG A 84 6.49 -10.67 -3.77
C ARG A 84 7.70 -10.54 -2.86
N LEU A 85 7.50 -9.86 -1.75
CA LEU A 85 8.48 -9.75 -0.68
C LEU A 85 7.73 -9.61 0.63
N ALA A 86 8.12 -10.39 1.64
CA ALA A 86 7.64 -10.19 3.00
C ALA A 86 8.72 -9.47 3.79
N ASP A 87 8.34 -8.48 4.55
CA ASP A 87 9.27 -7.67 5.32
C ASP A 87 8.70 -7.37 6.69
N GLU A 88 9.57 -7.28 7.67
CA GLU A 88 9.24 -6.87 9.01
C GLU A 88 10.17 -5.75 9.40
N GLY A 89 9.64 -4.68 9.96
CA GLY A 89 10.48 -3.59 10.37
C GLY A 89 9.69 -2.43 10.94
N TRP A 90 10.44 -1.41 11.33
CA TRP A 90 9.85 -0.21 11.89
C TRP A 90 9.17 0.63 10.81
N ARG A 91 8.00 1.14 11.14
CA ARG A 91 7.26 2.06 10.28
C ARG A 91 6.92 3.32 11.05
N VAL A 92 6.67 4.39 10.34
CA VAL A 92 6.41 5.72 10.91
C VAL A 92 5.00 6.18 10.53
N ARG A 93 4.23 6.56 11.52
CA ARG A 93 2.90 7.15 11.31
C ARG A 93 3.01 8.64 11.02
N LYS A 94 1.90 9.22 10.59
CA LYS A 94 1.83 10.66 10.31
C LYS A 94 2.27 11.50 11.51
N ASP A 95 1.91 11.09 12.71
CA ASP A 95 2.24 11.84 13.93
C ASP A 95 3.68 11.64 14.39
N GLY A 96 4.48 10.89 13.63
CA GLY A 96 5.87 10.62 13.97
C GLY A 96 6.08 9.41 14.86
N SER A 97 5.02 8.83 15.39
CA SER A 97 5.15 7.63 16.20
C SER A 97 5.55 6.44 15.33
N THR A 98 6.19 5.46 15.94
CA THR A 98 6.71 4.30 15.23
C THR A 98 6.08 3.02 15.73
N PHE A 99 6.09 2.02 14.87
CA PHE A 99 5.60 0.69 15.22
C PHE A 99 6.32 -0.34 14.35
N VAL A 100 6.31 -1.59 14.81
CA VAL A 100 6.86 -2.69 14.02
C VAL A 100 5.74 -3.22 13.15
N GLY A 101 5.95 -3.18 11.85
CA GLY A 101 4.98 -3.65 10.89
C GLY A 101 5.46 -4.89 10.15
N PHE A 102 4.52 -5.74 9.77
CA PHE A 102 4.76 -6.85 8.86
C PHE A 102 4.17 -6.46 7.52
N GLY A 103 5.01 -6.39 6.51
CA GLY A 103 4.56 -6.04 5.18
C GLY A 103 4.67 -7.23 4.25
N HIS A 104 3.68 -7.38 3.38
CA HIS A 104 3.72 -8.31 2.27
C HIS A 104 3.63 -7.48 1.01
N HIS A 105 4.74 -7.40 0.29
CA HIS A 105 4.80 -6.65 -0.95
C HIS A 105 4.60 -7.60 -2.10
N HIS A 106 3.55 -7.35 -2.89
CA HIS A 106 3.27 -8.14 -4.07
C HIS A 106 3.42 -7.25 -5.29
N ALA A 107 4.23 -7.70 -6.23
CA ALA A 107 4.34 -7.01 -7.50
C ALA A 107 3.10 -7.34 -8.31
N ILE A 108 2.25 -6.35 -8.49
CA ILE A 108 1.02 -6.50 -9.25
C ILE A 108 1.23 -5.77 -10.56
N ALA A 109 2.11 -6.34 -11.37
CA ALA A 109 2.65 -5.67 -12.54
C ALA A 109 1.62 -5.32 -13.61
N ARG A 110 0.49 -5.99 -13.58
CA ARG A 110 -0.49 -5.81 -14.62
C ARG A 110 -1.79 -5.22 -14.18
N PHE A 111 -1.88 -4.81 -12.94
CA PHE A 111 -3.10 -4.22 -12.47
C PHE A 111 -3.19 -2.77 -12.83
N HIS A 112 -4.32 -2.43 -13.37
CA HIS A 112 -4.67 -1.07 -13.71
C HIS A 112 -5.79 -0.68 -12.77
N TRP A 113 -5.42 -0.22 -11.64
CA TRP A 113 -6.38 0.15 -10.61
C TRP A 113 -7.03 1.49 -10.90
#